data_3ac026e509eec99117d1e0194ab62c85
#
_entry.id   3ac026e509eec99117d1e0194ab62c85
#
_cell.length_a   1.000
_cell.length_b   1.000
_cell.length_c   1.000
_cell.angle_alpha   90.00
_cell.angle_beta   90.00
_cell.angle_gamma   90.00
#
_symmetry.space_group_name_H-M   'P 1'
#
loop_
_entity.id
_entity.type
_entity.pdbx_description
1 polymer ?
#
loop_
_entity_poly.entity_id
_entity_poly.type
_entity_poly.pdbx_seq_one_letter_code
_entity_poly.pdbx_strand_id
1 'polypeptide(L)'
;VQITDADLKAKYDEMKSRFKQPVESRDIKYIDVQVNASAGDRAELQKEFDAYDKELSAAADPSEIVRKSTSLISYLGVPVSKDAYPYDIAQQLDSMAVGSTSKVIENKRDNTLNIIKLVSKQQLPDSVQYRQIQVGGATAQEAATRADSIYKALSAGADFEVLAKKYGQTGEKTWLTTRQYQSAPSLDKDTKGYLYSLNTMSVNEVKNIALTQGNLIVQVLDRRAMINKYVAAVVKKNITFSRDTYSAAYNKFSAFISANPTAEAIVKNAQKAGYT
;
A
#
# COMPACT_ATOMS: atom_id res chain seq x y z
N VAL A 1 37.49 -62.01 15.45
CA VAL A 1 38.43 -60.95 15.90
C VAL A 1 37.63 -60.08 16.85
N GLN A 2 38.05 -60.00 18.10
CA GLN A 2 37.48 -59.09 19.09
C GLN A 2 38.24 -57.73 18.98
N ILE A 3 37.51 -56.68 18.63
CA ILE A 3 38.06 -55.32 18.59
C ILE A 3 38.10 -54.78 20.01
N THR A 4 39.25 -54.36 20.46
CA THR A 4 39.46 -53.78 21.80
C THR A 4 39.45 -52.25 21.75
N ASP A 5 39.23 -51.57 22.90
CA ASP A 5 39.36 -50.11 23.02
C ASP A 5 40.72 -49.58 22.61
N ALA A 6 41.78 -50.41 22.81
CA ALA A 6 43.14 -50.10 22.37
C ALA A 6 43.25 -50.06 20.84
N ASP A 7 42.56 -50.98 20.13
CA ASP A 7 42.51 -50.99 18.65
C ASP A 7 41.75 -49.77 18.11
N LEU A 8 40.64 -49.41 18.76
CA LEU A 8 39.87 -48.23 18.42
C LEU A 8 40.66 -46.94 18.60
N LYS A 9 41.39 -46.84 19.72
CA LYS A 9 42.22 -45.70 20.01
C LYS A 9 43.40 -45.58 19.04
N ALA A 10 44.07 -46.69 18.72
CA ALA A 10 45.14 -46.74 17.72
C ALA A 10 44.64 -46.26 16.35
N LYS A 11 43.48 -46.76 15.95
CA LYS A 11 42.87 -46.35 14.68
C LYS A 11 42.41 -44.88 14.66
N TYR A 12 41.88 -44.40 15.76
CA TYR A 12 41.54 -42.96 15.91
C TYR A 12 42.81 -42.11 15.81
N ASP A 13 43.90 -42.44 16.49
CA ASP A 13 45.17 -41.69 16.46
C ASP A 13 45.78 -41.66 15.04
N GLU A 14 45.68 -42.76 14.28
CA GLU A 14 46.05 -42.82 12.86
C GLU A 14 45.22 -41.85 11.99
N MET A 15 43.95 -41.74 12.28
CA MET A 15 42.99 -40.97 11.47
C MET A 15 42.73 -39.56 12.02
N LYS A 16 43.31 -39.18 13.13
CA LYS A 16 43.06 -37.93 13.87
C LYS A 16 43.13 -36.69 13.01
N SER A 17 44.06 -36.64 12.03
CA SER A 17 44.17 -35.52 11.09
C SER A 17 42.97 -35.30 10.22
N ARG A 18 42.17 -36.39 9.95
CA ARG A 18 40.94 -36.29 9.15
C ARG A 18 39.77 -35.66 9.90
N PHE A 19 39.82 -35.68 11.25
CA PHE A 19 38.78 -35.14 12.14
C PHE A 19 39.15 -33.75 12.66
N LYS A 20 40.28 -33.18 12.22
CA LYS A 20 40.69 -31.86 12.59
C LYS A 20 39.79 -30.84 11.87
N GLN A 21 39.01 -30.09 12.62
CA GLN A 21 38.24 -28.98 12.07
C GLN A 21 39.15 -27.79 11.78
N PRO A 22 39.27 -27.32 10.54
CA PRO A 22 40.14 -26.23 10.16
C PRO A 22 39.63 -24.86 10.63
N VAL A 23 38.35 -24.79 11.01
CA VAL A 23 37.67 -23.55 11.45
C VAL A 23 37.03 -23.80 12.82
N GLU A 24 37.14 -22.83 13.71
CA GLU A 24 36.48 -22.88 15.02
C GLU A 24 34.97 -22.94 14.80
N SER A 25 34.33 -23.97 15.36
CA SER A 25 32.86 -24.12 15.35
C SER A 25 32.31 -24.04 16.77
N ARG A 26 31.09 -23.53 16.90
CA ARG A 26 30.36 -23.44 18.17
C ARG A 26 28.96 -23.94 18.00
N ASP A 27 28.50 -24.77 18.93
CA ASP A 27 27.11 -25.13 19.05
C ASP A 27 26.37 -24.03 19.80
N ILE A 28 25.39 -23.44 19.17
CA ILE A 28 24.59 -22.35 19.75
C ILE A 28 23.17 -22.88 20.02
N LYS A 29 22.67 -22.65 21.23
CA LYS A 29 21.26 -22.80 21.60
C LYS A 29 20.69 -21.40 21.84
N TYR A 30 19.50 -21.14 21.33
CA TYR A 30 18.80 -19.87 21.51
C TYR A 30 17.38 -20.12 22.01
N ILE A 31 16.79 -19.08 22.61
CA ILE A 31 15.37 -19.05 22.99
C ILE A 31 14.72 -17.94 22.20
N ASP A 32 13.63 -18.24 21.53
CA ASP A 32 12.77 -17.25 20.90
C ASP A 32 11.70 -16.78 21.90
N VAL A 33 11.61 -15.47 22.11
CA VAL A 33 10.62 -14.84 23.00
C VAL A 33 9.65 -14.04 22.13
N GLN A 34 8.52 -14.63 21.82
CA GLN A 34 7.48 -13.93 21.08
C GLN A 34 6.74 -12.94 22.00
N VAL A 35 6.76 -11.65 21.62
CA VAL A 35 5.99 -10.61 22.27
C VAL A 35 4.78 -10.25 21.41
N ASN A 36 3.59 -10.55 21.93
CA ASN A 36 2.32 -10.23 21.26
C ASN A 36 1.68 -8.99 21.90
N ALA A 37 0.86 -8.27 21.13
CA ALA A 37 0.06 -7.18 21.64
C ALA A 37 -0.83 -7.63 22.80
N SER A 38 -0.79 -6.91 23.91
CA SER A 38 -1.62 -7.16 25.07
C SER A 38 -3.09 -6.78 24.83
N ALA A 39 -3.98 -7.17 25.72
CA ALA A 39 -5.37 -6.71 25.68
C ALA A 39 -5.47 -5.18 25.78
N GLY A 40 -4.57 -4.53 26.55
CA GLY A 40 -4.47 -3.08 26.62
C GLY A 40 -4.06 -2.44 25.30
N ASP A 41 -3.03 -2.98 24.62
CA ASP A 41 -2.58 -2.49 23.31
C ASP A 41 -3.70 -2.59 22.28
N ARG A 42 -4.43 -3.71 22.27
CA ARG A 42 -5.59 -3.91 21.37
C ARG A 42 -6.72 -2.94 21.68
N ALA A 43 -7.00 -2.67 22.95
CA ALA A 43 -8.04 -1.73 23.35
C ALA A 43 -7.70 -0.29 22.93
N GLU A 44 -6.44 0.12 23.06
CA GLU A 44 -6.00 1.44 22.59
C GLU A 44 -6.10 1.55 21.06
N LEU A 45 -5.66 0.55 20.32
CA LEU A 45 -5.82 0.53 18.87
C LEU A 45 -7.30 0.56 18.46
N GLN A 46 -8.18 -0.16 19.17
CA GLN A 46 -9.62 -0.13 18.90
C GLN A 46 -10.20 1.28 19.10
N LYS A 47 -9.79 2.01 20.16
CA LYS A 47 -10.20 3.41 20.35
C LYS A 47 -9.78 4.33 19.21
N GLU A 48 -8.56 4.12 18.66
CA GLU A 48 -8.13 4.86 17.47
C GLU A 48 -9.07 4.58 16.28
N PHE A 49 -9.42 3.31 16.07
CA PHE A 49 -10.33 2.92 14.98
C PHE A 49 -11.76 3.43 15.19
N ASP A 50 -12.25 3.51 16.42
CA ASP A 50 -13.55 4.12 16.73
C ASP A 50 -13.57 5.63 16.41
N ALA A 51 -12.42 6.31 16.58
CA ALA A 51 -12.26 7.69 16.13
C ALA A 51 -12.22 7.79 14.61
N TYR A 52 -11.45 6.94 13.93
CA TYR A 52 -11.41 6.91 12.45
C TYR A 52 -12.78 6.59 11.84
N ASP A 53 -13.60 5.73 12.46
CA ASP A 53 -14.96 5.46 12.00
C ASP A 53 -15.80 6.74 11.96
N LYS A 54 -15.78 7.52 13.06
CA LYS A 54 -16.50 8.79 13.14
C LYS A 54 -15.98 9.81 12.12
N GLU A 55 -14.66 9.97 12.03
CA GLU A 55 -14.03 10.93 11.12
C GLU A 55 -14.31 10.55 9.64
N LEU A 56 -14.10 9.29 9.27
CA LEU A 56 -14.36 8.80 7.92
C LEU A 56 -15.83 8.92 7.54
N SER A 57 -16.75 8.57 8.45
CA SER A 57 -18.18 8.65 8.18
C SER A 57 -18.62 10.09 7.88
N ALA A 58 -18.06 11.08 8.56
CA ALA A 58 -18.39 12.50 8.39
C ALA A 58 -17.66 13.18 7.21
N ALA A 59 -16.51 12.64 6.77
CA ALA A 59 -15.66 13.32 5.81
C ALA A 59 -16.20 13.22 4.38
N ALA A 60 -16.27 14.34 3.67
CA ALA A 60 -16.47 14.37 2.22
C ALA A 60 -15.17 13.97 1.48
N ASP A 61 -14.02 14.45 1.94
CA ASP A 61 -12.69 14.05 1.47
C ASP A 61 -11.91 13.37 2.61
N PRO A 62 -11.64 12.07 2.52
CA PRO A 62 -10.92 11.32 3.55
C PRO A 62 -9.39 11.41 3.45
N SER A 63 -8.83 12.17 2.51
CA SER A 63 -7.38 12.22 2.21
C SER A 63 -6.52 12.47 3.45
N GLU A 64 -6.88 13.49 4.24
CA GLU A 64 -6.13 13.88 5.43
C GLU A 64 -6.25 12.86 6.57
N ILE A 65 -7.40 12.19 6.69
CA ILE A 65 -7.62 11.15 7.72
C ILE A 65 -6.69 9.98 7.43
N VAL A 66 -6.68 9.47 6.18
CA VAL A 66 -5.81 8.36 5.79
C VAL A 66 -4.34 8.74 5.94
N ARG A 67 -3.96 9.97 5.52
CA ARG A 67 -2.58 10.44 5.66
C ARG A 67 -2.13 10.50 7.13
N LYS A 68 -2.94 11.09 8.01
CA LYS A 68 -2.64 11.22 9.45
C LYS A 68 -2.63 9.88 10.18
N SER A 69 -3.48 8.93 9.77
CA SER A 69 -3.54 7.59 10.38
C SER A 69 -2.29 6.76 10.14
N THR A 70 -1.38 7.17 9.25
CA THR A 70 -0.23 6.37 8.82
C THR A 70 -0.65 4.97 8.31
N SER A 71 -1.75 4.93 7.57
CA SER A 71 -2.29 3.68 7.01
C SER A 71 -1.27 2.96 6.13
N LEU A 72 -1.27 1.64 6.19
CA LEU A 72 -0.49 0.78 5.29
C LEU A 72 -0.94 0.86 3.83
N ILE A 73 -2.14 1.42 3.58
CA ILE A 73 -2.72 1.57 2.24
C ILE A 73 -2.84 3.05 1.92
N SER A 74 -2.22 3.45 0.81
CA SER A 74 -2.31 4.83 0.33
C SER A 74 -3.68 5.14 -0.25
N TYR A 75 -4.18 6.35 -0.03
CA TYR A 75 -5.40 6.85 -0.66
C TYR A 75 -5.05 7.66 -1.91
N LEU A 76 -5.35 7.11 -3.08
CA LEU A 76 -5.07 7.79 -4.34
C LEU A 76 -6.13 8.84 -4.70
N GLY A 77 -7.37 8.67 -4.27
CA GLY A 77 -8.47 9.61 -4.55
C GLY A 77 -8.93 9.63 -6.01
N VAL A 78 -8.57 8.61 -6.79
CA VAL A 78 -8.96 8.42 -8.19
C VAL A 78 -9.53 7.01 -8.38
N PRO A 79 -10.38 6.80 -9.41
CA PRO A 79 -10.94 5.48 -9.69
C PRO A 79 -9.86 4.46 -10.08
N VAL A 80 -9.77 3.37 -9.32
CA VAL A 80 -8.85 2.25 -9.57
C VAL A 80 -9.60 0.92 -9.63
N SER A 81 -9.00 -0.09 -10.22
CA SER A 81 -9.59 -1.42 -10.25
C SER A 81 -9.56 -2.08 -8.86
N LYS A 82 -10.34 -3.14 -8.70
CA LYS A 82 -10.40 -3.90 -7.45
C LYS A 82 -9.04 -4.47 -7.02
N ASP A 83 -8.20 -4.83 -7.99
CA ASP A 83 -6.87 -5.42 -7.78
C ASP A 83 -5.85 -4.43 -7.18
N ALA A 84 -6.17 -3.13 -7.16
CA ALA A 84 -5.34 -2.13 -6.49
C ALA A 84 -5.37 -2.26 -4.96
N TYR A 85 -6.36 -2.99 -4.44
CA TYR A 85 -6.55 -3.18 -3.00
C TYR A 85 -6.12 -4.58 -2.56
N PRO A 86 -5.59 -4.75 -1.33
CA PRO A 86 -5.38 -6.06 -0.74
C PRO A 86 -6.66 -6.90 -0.76
N TYR A 87 -6.50 -8.20 -0.83
CA TYR A 87 -7.63 -9.14 -0.99
C TYR A 87 -8.72 -8.99 0.07
N ASP A 88 -8.35 -8.80 1.33
CA ASP A 88 -9.29 -8.60 2.46
C ASP A 88 -10.14 -7.33 2.32
N ILE A 89 -9.59 -6.29 1.71
CA ILE A 89 -10.29 -5.04 1.39
C ILE A 89 -11.14 -5.23 0.14
N ALA A 90 -10.54 -5.75 -0.93
CA ALA A 90 -11.16 -5.93 -2.24
C ALA A 90 -12.50 -6.70 -2.18
N GLN A 91 -12.58 -7.75 -1.35
CA GLN A 91 -13.78 -8.56 -1.20
C GLN A 91 -15.00 -7.79 -0.65
N GLN A 92 -14.77 -6.71 0.09
CA GLN A 92 -15.83 -5.93 0.72
C GLN A 92 -16.41 -4.87 -0.24
N LEU A 93 -15.60 -4.35 -1.17
CA LEU A 93 -15.95 -3.20 -2.00
C LEU A 93 -17.23 -3.41 -2.83
N ASP A 94 -17.48 -4.65 -3.28
CA ASP A 94 -18.65 -4.95 -4.10
C ASP A 94 -19.98 -4.84 -3.34
N SER A 95 -19.97 -5.19 -2.05
CA SER A 95 -21.17 -5.20 -1.20
C SER A 95 -21.41 -3.88 -0.47
N MET A 96 -20.41 -3.00 -0.41
CA MET A 96 -20.54 -1.71 0.28
C MET A 96 -21.37 -0.72 -0.52
N ALA A 97 -22.21 0.05 0.19
CA ALA A 97 -22.89 1.20 -0.39
C ALA A 97 -21.92 2.39 -0.53
N VAL A 98 -22.05 3.14 -1.63
CA VAL A 98 -21.27 4.37 -1.82
C VAL A 98 -21.57 5.37 -0.70
N GLY A 99 -20.54 5.98 -0.14
CA GLY A 99 -20.60 6.88 1.00
C GLY A 99 -20.56 6.18 2.37
N SER A 100 -20.74 4.86 2.43
CA SER A 100 -20.71 4.12 3.70
C SER A 100 -19.29 3.82 4.18
N THR A 101 -19.19 3.60 5.50
CA THR A 101 -17.99 3.12 6.19
C THR A 101 -18.23 1.67 6.64
N SER A 102 -17.23 0.81 6.53
CA SER A 102 -17.31 -0.56 7.04
C SER A 102 -17.25 -0.58 8.57
N LYS A 103 -17.57 -1.72 9.18
CA LYS A 103 -17.14 -1.99 10.55
C LYS A 103 -15.62 -2.14 10.59
N VAL A 104 -15.03 -1.97 11.79
CA VAL A 104 -13.63 -2.32 12.02
C VAL A 104 -13.47 -3.83 11.92
N ILE A 105 -12.51 -4.27 11.12
CA ILE A 105 -12.27 -5.70 10.82
C ILE A 105 -10.83 -6.06 11.16
N GLU A 106 -10.68 -7.12 11.94
CA GLU A 106 -9.39 -7.74 12.20
C GLU A 106 -9.06 -8.75 11.08
N ASN A 107 -7.92 -8.56 10.44
CA ASN A 107 -7.32 -9.56 9.57
C ASN A 107 -6.26 -10.35 10.35
N LYS A 108 -6.63 -11.55 10.81
CA LYS A 108 -5.74 -12.42 11.59
C LYS A 108 -4.56 -12.96 10.81
N ARG A 109 -4.63 -12.95 9.46
CA ARG A 109 -3.56 -13.49 8.61
C ARG A 109 -2.33 -12.60 8.60
N ASP A 110 -2.52 -11.29 8.59
CA ASP A 110 -1.46 -10.29 8.57
C ASP A 110 -1.38 -9.46 9.87
N ASN A 111 -2.17 -9.83 10.88
CA ASN A 111 -2.23 -9.20 12.20
C ASN A 111 -2.51 -7.68 12.13
N THR A 112 -3.57 -7.30 11.38
CA THR A 112 -3.97 -5.91 11.19
C THR A 112 -5.41 -5.66 11.57
N LEU A 113 -5.74 -4.40 11.93
CA LEU A 113 -7.10 -3.87 11.90
C LEU A 113 -7.26 -3.00 10.65
N ASN A 114 -8.46 -3.00 10.08
CA ASN A 114 -8.80 -2.13 8.96
C ASN A 114 -10.23 -1.59 9.06
N ILE A 115 -10.45 -0.42 8.47
CA ILE A 115 -11.74 0.20 8.23
C ILE A 115 -11.74 0.85 6.85
N ILE A 116 -12.85 0.77 6.13
CA ILE A 116 -12.96 1.20 4.75
C ILE A 116 -14.08 2.22 4.63
N LYS A 117 -13.85 3.34 3.94
CA LYS A 117 -14.90 4.21 3.41
C LYS A 117 -14.94 4.08 1.90
N LEU A 118 -16.09 3.64 1.35
CA LEU A 118 -16.29 3.61 -0.10
C LEU A 118 -16.78 5.00 -0.58
N VAL A 119 -15.88 5.75 -1.22
CA VAL A 119 -16.18 7.10 -1.72
C VAL A 119 -16.93 7.05 -3.05
N SER A 120 -16.51 6.18 -3.97
CA SER A 120 -17.25 5.95 -5.22
C SER A 120 -17.07 4.54 -5.76
N LYS A 121 -18.06 4.11 -6.55
CA LYS A 121 -18.07 2.85 -7.30
C LYS A 121 -18.80 3.11 -8.61
N GLN A 122 -18.08 2.95 -9.71
CA GLN A 122 -18.61 3.28 -11.05
C GLN A 122 -18.08 2.28 -12.10
N GLN A 123 -18.87 2.04 -13.14
CA GLN A 123 -18.38 1.36 -14.34
C GLN A 123 -17.64 2.37 -15.21
N LEU A 124 -16.32 2.20 -15.32
CA LEU A 124 -15.41 3.08 -16.04
C LEU A 124 -14.47 2.26 -16.93
N PRO A 125 -13.90 2.85 -17.98
CA PRO A 125 -13.01 2.10 -18.88
C PRO A 125 -11.71 1.70 -18.15
N ASP A 126 -11.26 0.48 -18.37
CA ASP A 126 -9.91 0.08 -17.97
C ASP A 126 -8.84 0.80 -18.79
N SER A 127 -9.12 0.99 -20.08
CA SER A 127 -8.20 1.64 -21.01
C SER A 127 -8.89 2.79 -21.74
N VAL A 128 -8.20 3.93 -21.82
CA VAL A 128 -8.67 5.14 -22.51
C VAL A 128 -7.63 5.56 -23.52
N GLN A 129 -8.03 5.70 -24.80
CA GLN A 129 -7.22 6.36 -25.81
C GLN A 129 -7.52 7.85 -25.81
N TYR A 130 -6.50 8.65 -25.74
CA TYR A 130 -6.63 10.10 -25.70
C TYR A 130 -5.48 10.78 -26.46
N ARG A 131 -5.63 12.09 -26.68
CA ARG A 131 -4.59 13.00 -27.15
C ARG A 131 -4.66 14.29 -26.37
N GLN A 132 -3.58 15.04 -26.33
CA GLN A 132 -3.49 16.23 -25.51
C GLN A 132 -2.64 17.32 -26.13
N ILE A 133 -2.91 18.57 -25.72
CA ILE A 133 -2.09 19.76 -25.97
C ILE A 133 -1.79 20.40 -24.63
N GLN A 134 -0.52 20.50 -24.30
CA GLN A 134 -0.08 21.21 -23.10
C GLN A 134 0.04 22.70 -23.42
N VAL A 135 -0.57 23.53 -22.59
CA VAL A 135 -0.65 24.99 -22.81
C VAL A 135 0.01 25.73 -21.66
N GLY A 136 1.14 26.35 -21.95
CA GLY A 136 1.85 27.23 -21.03
C GLY A 136 1.62 28.69 -21.34
N GLY A 137 2.06 29.56 -20.42
CA GLY A 137 2.08 31.00 -20.55
C GLY A 137 3.08 31.60 -19.56
N ALA A 138 3.42 32.88 -19.71
CA ALA A 138 4.25 33.57 -18.74
C ALA A 138 3.52 33.76 -17.39
N THR A 139 2.20 33.72 -17.41
CA THR A 139 1.33 33.72 -16.23
C THR A 139 0.25 32.65 -16.37
N ALA A 140 -0.35 32.22 -15.24
CA ALA A 140 -1.48 31.31 -15.24
C ALA A 140 -2.68 31.87 -16.05
N GLN A 141 -2.93 33.16 -15.98
CA GLN A 141 -3.99 33.83 -16.74
C GLN A 141 -3.74 33.78 -18.25
N GLU A 142 -2.51 33.96 -18.69
CA GLU A 142 -2.15 33.86 -20.11
C GLU A 142 -2.33 32.41 -20.62
N ALA A 143 -1.86 31.42 -19.85
CA ALA A 143 -2.06 30.00 -20.17
C ALA A 143 -3.55 29.64 -20.28
N ALA A 144 -4.38 30.11 -19.32
CA ALA A 144 -5.82 29.88 -19.33
C ALA A 144 -6.49 30.52 -20.58
N THR A 145 -6.14 31.75 -20.92
CA THR A 145 -6.70 32.46 -22.10
C THR A 145 -6.33 31.75 -23.42
N ARG A 146 -5.08 31.27 -23.54
CA ARG A 146 -4.64 30.47 -24.68
C ARG A 146 -5.39 29.12 -24.74
N ALA A 147 -5.50 28.42 -23.61
CA ALA A 147 -6.20 27.16 -23.52
C ALA A 147 -7.69 27.28 -23.88
N ASP A 148 -8.35 28.33 -23.44
CA ASP A 148 -9.75 28.65 -23.81
C ASP A 148 -9.91 28.90 -25.31
N SER A 149 -8.94 29.56 -25.94
CA SER A 149 -8.96 29.79 -27.39
C SER A 149 -8.81 28.48 -28.17
N ILE A 150 -7.92 27.57 -27.71
CA ILE A 150 -7.74 26.24 -28.30
C ILE A 150 -8.99 25.39 -28.11
N TYR A 151 -9.54 25.38 -26.89
CA TYR A 151 -10.76 24.65 -26.56
C TYR A 151 -11.95 25.08 -27.43
N LYS A 152 -12.15 26.40 -27.61
CA LYS A 152 -13.20 26.97 -28.47
C LYS A 152 -13.01 26.56 -29.92
N ALA A 153 -11.77 26.61 -30.45
CA ALA A 153 -11.47 26.20 -31.82
C ALA A 153 -11.78 24.70 -32.02
N LEU A 154 -11.38 23.84 -31.10
CA LEU A 154 -11.66 22.39 -31.17
C LEU A 154 -13.16 22.11 -31.07
N SER A 155 -13.87 22.83 -30.20
CA SER A 155 -15.33 22.70 -30.07
C SER A 155 -16.07 23.17 -31.33
N ALA A 156 -15.46 24.07 -32.11
CA ALA A 156 -15.95 24.52 -33.41
C ALA A 156 -15.53 23.61 -34.59
N GLY A 157 -14.85 22.49 -34.32
CA GLY A 157 -14.48 21.48 -35.32
C GLY A 157 -13.08 21.64 -35.92
N ALA A 158 -12.21 22.48 -35.34
CA ALA A 158 -10.83 22.57 -35.78
C ALA A 158 -10.10 21.23 -35.61
N ASP A 159 -9.14 20.96 -36.50
CA ASP A 159 -8.32 19.76 -36.45
C ASP A 159 -7.35 19.80 -35.26
N PHE A 160 -7.37 18.75 -34.45
CA PHE A 160 -6.58 18.67 -33.22
C PHE A 160 -5.07 18.63 -33.50
N GLU A 161 -4.62 17.89 -34.52
CA GLU A 161 -3.20 17.74 -34.85
C GLU A 161 -2.63 19.02 -35.43
N VAL A 162 -3.44 19.72 -36.24
CA VAL A 162 -3.05 21.04 -36.78
C VAL A 162 -2.86 22.04 -35.64
N LEU A 163 -3.78 22.08 -34.66
CA LEU A 163 -3.63 22.94 -33.51
C LEU A 163 -2.45 22.50 -32.63
N ALA A 164 -2.26 21.21 -32.38
CA ALA A 164 -1.12 20.72 -31.60
C ALA A 164 0.22 21.18 -32.22
N LYS A 165 0.38 21.02 -33.54
CA LYS A 165 1.58 21.48 -34.29
C LYS A 165 1.82 22.97 -34.16
N LYS A 166 0.77 23.80 -34.15
CA LYS A 166 0.87 25.25 -33.93
C LYS A 166 1.49 25.59 -32.58
N TYR A 167 1.33 24.71 -31.59
CA TYR A 167 1.92 24.84 -30.25
C TYR A 167 3.19 23.97 -30.05
N GLY A 168 3.79 23.50 -31.16
CA GLY A 168 5.04 22.74 -31.13
C GLY A 168 4.89 21.30 -30.62
N GLN A 169 3.67 20.73 -30.69
CA GLN A 169 3.35 19.38 -30.20
C GLN A 169 2.77 18.53 -31.32
N THR A 170 2.82 17.21 -31.16
CA THR A 170 2.36 16.27 -32.19
C THR A 170 0.86 16.02 -32.16
N GLY A 171 0.23 16.15 -30.99
CA GLY A 171 -1.16 15.72 -30.77
C GLY A 171 -1.35 14.22 -30.92
N GLU A 172 -0.31 13.46 -30.61
CA GLU A 172 -0.23 12.00 -30.77
C GLU A 172 -1.26 11.29 -29.91
N LYS A 173 -1.85 10.20 -30.47
CA LYS A 173 -2.79 9.34 -29.75
C LYS A 173 -2.03 8.40 -28.83
N THR A 174 -2.40 8.34 -27.57
CA THR A 174 -1.79 7.44 -26.60
C THR A 174 -2.85 6.71 -25.79
N TRP A 175 -2.48 5.58 -25.19
CA TRP A 175 -3.33 4.80 -24.31
C TRP A 175 -2.91 4.99 -22.87
N LEU A 176 -3.89 5.20 -21.99
CA LEU A 176 -3.75 5.09 -20.55
C LEU A 176 -4.52 3.87 -20.08
N THR A 177 -3.88 2.99 -19.29
CA THR A 177 -4.53 1.86 -18.61
C THR A 177 -4.58 2.11 -17.11
N THR A 178 -5.57 1.54 -16.42
CA THR A 178 -5.70 1.64 -14.97
C THR A 178 -4.43 1.15 -14.26
N ARG A 179 -3.82 0.08 -14.78
CA ARG A 179 -2.60 -0.51 -14.21
C ARG A 179 -1.41 0.45 -14.16
N GLN A 180 -1.34 1.43 -15.04
CA GLN A 180 -0.22 2.39 -15.10
C GLN A 180 -0.17 3.35 -13.91
N TYR A 181 -1.31 3.59 -13.22
CA TYR A 181 -1.35 4.55 -12.11
C TYR A 181 -1.85 3.96 -10.78
N GLN A 182 -2.55 2.82 -10.80
CA GLN A 182 -3.20 2.29 -9.59
C GLN A 182 -2.23 1.83 -8.49
N SER A 183 -0.96 1.60 -8.81
CA SER A 183 0.10 1.21 -7.86
C SER A 183 0.98 2.39 -7.42
N ALA A 184 0.62 3.61 -7.79
CA ALA A 184 1.37 4.80 -7.37
C ALA A 184 1.30 4.96 -5.84
N PRO A 185 2.39 5.33 -5.17
CA PRO A 185 2.39 5.55 -3.72
C PRO A 185 1.58 6.79 -3.34
N SER A 186 1.51 7.78 -4.21
CA SER A 186 0.70 8.99 -4.08
C SER A 186 0.51 9.65 -5.44
N LEU A 187 -0.50 10.51 -5.54
CA LEU A 187 -0.76 11.34 -6.72
C LEU A 187 -0.92 12.79 -6.26
N ASP A 188 -0.30 13.72 -6.98
CA ASP A 188 -0.52 15.16 -6.80
C ASP A 188 -1.92 15.59 -7.30
N LYS A 189 -2.30 16.81 -6.97
CA LYS A 189 -3.61 17.37 -7.30
C LYS A 189 -3.88 17.39 -8.80
N ASP A 190 -2.89 17.78 -9.59
CA ASP A 190 -3.02 17.91 -11.04
C ASP A 190 -3.20 16.53 -11.69
N THR A 191 -2.38 15.57 -11.30
CA THR A 191 -2.48 14.17 -11.74
C THR A 191 -3.82 13.55 -11.37
N LYS A 192 -4.33 13.80 -10.14
CA LYS A 192 -5.67 13.33 -9.74
C LYS A 192 -6.76 13.89 -10.64
N GLY A 193 -6.76 15.21 -10.88
CA GLY A 193 -7.73 15.88 -11.74
C GLY A 193 -7.69 15.38 -13.18
N TYR A 194 -6.50 15.17 -13.69
CA TYR A 194 -6.25 14.62 -15.02
C TYR A 194 -6.77 13.16 -15.15
N LEU A 195 -6.37 12.28 -14.25
CA LEU A 195 -6.81 10.88 -14.25
C LEU A 195 -8.32 10.75 -14.07
N TYR A 196 -8.90 11.54 -13.18
CA TYR A 196 -10.35 11.56 -12.97
C TYR A 196 -11.07 11.99 -14.26
N SER A 197 -10.58 13.05 -14.93
CA SER A 197 -11.15 13.52 -16.19
C SER A 197 -11.09 12.45 -17.27
N LEU A 198 -9.93 11.82 -17.51
CA LEU A 198 -9.79 10.75 -18.49
C LEU A 198 -10.72 9.56 -18.23
N ASN A 199 -10.93 9.19 -16.96
CA ASN A 199 -11.83 8.09 -16.61
C ASN A 199 -13.30 8.41 -16.87
N THR A 200 -13.71 9.67 -16.75
CA THR A 200 -15.13 10.10 -16.78
C THR A 200 -15.58 10.73 -18.09
N MET A 201 -14.64 11.26 -18.91
CA MET A 201 -14.97 11.87 -20.20
C MET A 201 -15.56 10.87 -21.19
N SER A 202 -16.48 11.33 -21.98
CA SER A 202 -17.08 10.58 -23.10
C SER A 202 -16.13 10.53 -24.31
N VAL A 203 -16.36 9.58 -25.22
CA VAL A 203 -15.63 9.52 -26.49
C VAL A 203 -15.91 10.79 -27.31
N ASN A 204 -14.88 11.36 -27.91
CA ASN A 204 -14.84 12.64 -28.63
C ASN A 204 -15.03 13.90 -27.77
N GLU A 205 -15.22 13.76 -26.46
CA GLU A 205 -15.26 14.91 -25.56
C GLU A 205 -13.89 15.57 -25.49
N VAL A 206 -13.88 16.90 -25.56
CA VAL A 206 -12.71 17.77 -25.34
C VAL A 206 -12.88 18.48 -24.01
N LYS A 207 -11.82 18.55 -23.20
CA LYS A 207 -11.82 19.25 -21.92
C LYS A 207 -10.59 20.12 -21.76
N ASN A 208 -10.76 21.31 -21.20
CA ASN A 208 -9.68 22.17 -20.73
C ASN A 208 -9.49 21.91 -19.23
N ILE A 209 -8.36 21.33 -18.86
CA ILE A 209 -8.01 21.00 -17.48
C ILE A 209 -6.99 22.03 -17.00
N ALA A 210 -7.36 22.80 -15.99
CA ALA A 210 -6.43 23.69 -15.32
C ALA A 210 -5.46 22.89 -14.45
N LEU A 211 -4.17 23.19 -14.58
CA LEU A 211 -3.09 22.64 -13.79
C LEU A 211 -2.50 23.72 -12.89
N THR A 212 -1.69 23.33 -11.93
CA THR A 212 -0.94 24.27 -11.07
C THR A 212 -0.05 25.20 -11.91
N GLN A 213 0.51 24.67 -13.00
CA GLN A 213 1.28 25.45 -13.97
C GLN A 213 0.74 25.18 -15.38
N GLY A 214 -0.10 26.11 -15.87
CA GLY A 214 -0.67 26.04 -17.21
C GLY A 214 -1.96 25.23 -17.30
N ASN A 215 -2.27 24.78 -18.50
CA ASN A 215 -3.49 24.04 -18.82
C ASN A 215 -3.19 22.82 -19.71
N LEU A 216 -4.07 21.87 -19.69
CA LEU A 216 -4.03 20.69 -20.56
C LEU A 216 -5.36 20.57 -21.31
N ILE A 217 -5.30 20.65 -22.63
CA ILE A 217 -6.44 20.34 -23.49
C ILE A 217 -6.38 18.85 -23.82
N VAL A 218 -7.41 18.12 -23.44
CA VAL A 218 -7.48 16.66 -23.60
C VAL A 218 -8.69 16.29 -24.44
N GLN A 219 -8.53 15.33 -25.34
CA GLN A 219 -9.62 14.71 -26.05
C GLN A 219 -9.54 13.19 -25.86
N VAL A 220 -10.64 12.58 -25.44
CA VAL A 220 -10.80 11.12 -25.40
C VAL A 220 -11.25 10.62 -26.76
N LEU A 221 -10.60 9.56 -27.27
CA LEU A 221 -10.85 9.01 -28.63
C LEU A 221 -11.49 7.63 -28.59
N ASP A 222 -11.14 6.81 -27.60
CA ASP A 222 -11.67 5.45 -27.44
C ASP A 222 -11.68 5.05 -25.97
N ARG A 223 -12.59 4.16 -25.59
CA ARG A 223 -12.78 3.63 -24.23
C ARG A 223 -12.99 2.13 -24.32
N ARG A 224 -12.14 1.34 -23.65
CA ARG A 224 -12.19 -0.12 -23.73
C ARG A 224 -12.27 -0.78 -22.35
N ALA A 225 -12.87 -1.97 -22.34
CA ALA A 225 -13.01 -2.82 -21.18
C ALA A 225 -13.65 -2.08 -19.99
N MET A 226 -14.96 -1.88 -20.05
CA MET A 226 -15.72 -1.28 -18.96
C MET A 226 -15.69 -2.19 -17.73
N ILE A 227 -15.08 -1.73 -16.65
CA ILE A 227 -14.90 -2.46 -15.38
C ILE A 227 -15.46 -1.65 -14.20
N ASN A 228 -15.76 -2.33 -13.11
CA ASN A 228 -16.03 -1.64 -11.85
C ASN A 228 -14.73 -1.02 -11.32
N LYS A 229 -14.72 0.29 -11.13
CA LYS A 229 -13.64 1.03 -10.47
C LYS A 229 -14.15 1.64 -9.17
N TYR A 230 -13.26 1.74 -8.22
CA TYR A 230 -13.53 2.14 -6.84
C TYR A 230 -12.62 3.28 -6.44
N VAL A 231 -13.16 4.20 -5.65
CA VAL A 231 -12.39 5.13 -4.83
C VAL A 231 -12.71 4.77 -3.39
N ALA A 232 -11.78 4.12 -2.71
CA ALA A 232 -11.96 3.71 -1.32
C ALA A 232 -10.81 4.23 -0.45
N ALA A 233 -11.16 4.90 0.63
CA ALA A 233 -10.23 5.28 1.68
C ALA A 233 -10.14 4.15 2.71
N VAL A 234 -8.94 3.69 2.98
CA VAL A 234 -8.69 2.57 3.89
C VAL A 234 -7.71 3.02 4.97
N VAL A 235 -8.11 2.88 6.22
CA VAL A 235 -7.17 2.91 7.33
C VAL A 235 -6.88 1.47 7.71
N LYS A 236 -5.63 1.04 7.51
CA LYS A 236 -5.14 -0.30 7.87
C LYS A 236 -3.87 -0.16 8.68
N LYS A 237 -3.85 -0.73 9.89
CA LYS A 237 -2.72 -0.64 10.82
C LYS A 237 -2.37 -2.01 11.39
N ASN A 238 -1.08 -2.24 11.61
CA ASN A 238 -0.62 -3.44 12.31
C ASN A 238 -1.08 -3.43 13.78
N ILE A 239 -1.43 -4.59 14.29
CA ILE A 239 -1.63 -4.80 15.72
C ILE A 239 -0.24 -5.03 16.33
N THR A 240 0.30 -4.00 16.98
CA THR A 240 1.65 -4.02 17.57
C THR A 240 1.57 -3.95 19.08
N PHE A 241 2.61 -4.40 19.75
CA PHE A 241 2.74 -4.25 21.19
C PHE A 241 3.36 -2.90 21.56
N SER A 242 2.96 -2.37 22.72
CA SER A 242 3.53 -1.16 23.30
C SER A 242 4.88 -1.42 23.97
N ARG A 243 5.57 -0.32 24.32
CA ARG A 243 6.80 -0.38 25.13
C ARG A 243 6.56 -1.06 26.48
N ASP A 244 5.41 -0.84 27.09
CA ASP A 244 5.07 -1.43 28.41
C ASP A 244 4.89 -2.94 28.28
N THR A 245 4.20 -3.41 27.23
CA THR A 245 4.05 -4.84 26.94
C THR A 245 5.41 -5.48 26.67
N TYR A 246 6.28 -4.82 25.89
CA TYR A 246 7.66 -5.29 25.67
C TYR A 246 8.46 -5.36 26.99
N SER A 247 8.39 -4.30 27.81
CA SER A 247 9.12 -4.24 29.08
C SER A 247 8.64 -5.34 30.06
N ALA A 248 7.34 -5.61 30.11
CA ALA A 248 6.78 -6.69 30.92
C ALA A 248 7.29 -8.07 30.46
N ALA A 249 7.32 -8.32 29.14
CA ALA A 249 7.82 -9.56 28.56
C ALA A 249 9.35 -9.70 28.83
N TYR A 250 10.11 -8.63 28.64
CA TYR A 250 11.54 -8.59 28.92
C TYR A 250 11.85 -8.89 30.40
N ASN A 251 11.15 -8.24 31.33
CA ASN A 251 11.33 -8.47 32.77
C ASN A 251 10.98 -9.91 33.16
N LYS A 252 9.91 -10.47 32.61
CA LYS A 252 9.54 -11.88 32.81
C LYS A 252 10.64 -12.82 32.31
N PHE A 253 11.17 -12.56 31.13
CA PHE A 253 12.27 -13.35 30.57
C PHE A 253 13.56 -13.21 31.39
N SER A 254 13.93 -11.99 31.80
CA SER A 254 15.11 -11.74 32.64
C SER A 254 15.03 -12.46 33.99
N ALA A 255 13.83 -12.47 34.61
CA ALA A 255 13.61 -13.23 35.84
C ALA A 255 13.74 -14.75 35.60
N PHE A 256 13.27 -15.27 34.46
CA PHE A 256 13.46 -16.67 34.07
C PHE A 256 14.94 -17.02 33.92
N ILE A 257 15.74 -16.19 33.22
CA ILE A 257 17.19 -16.42 33.07
C ILE A 257 17.88 -16.38 34.43
N SER A 258 17.56 -15.42 35.29
CA SER A 258 18.14 -15.32 36.63
C SER A 258 17.85 -16.53 37.52
N ALA A 259 16.66 -17.15 37.36
CA ALA A 259 16.27 -18.36 38.05
C ALA A 259 16.89 -19.64 37.46
N ASN A 260 17.48 -19.58 36.29
CA ASN A 260 18.07 -20.69 35.56
C ASN A 260 19.49 -20.37 35.07
N PRO A 261 20.49 -20.34 35.96
CA PRO A 261 21.81 -19.77 35.67
C PRO A 261 22.69 -20.66 34.77
N THR A 262 22.24 -21.89 34.41
CA THR A 262 22.98 -22.78 33.51
C THR A 262 22.22 -23.10 32.25
N ALA A 263 22.92 -23.42 31.17
CA ALA A 263 22.33 -23.80 29.89
C ALA A 263 21.39 -25.02 30.05
N GLU A 264 21.76 -26.00 30.87
CA GLU A 264 20.96 -27.19 31.16
C GLU A 264 19.66 -26.84 31.89
N ALA A 265 19.73 -25.95 32.87
CA ALA A 265 18.54 -25.48 33.61
C ALA A 265 17.60 -24.69 32.68
N ILE A 266 18.15 -23.82 31.82
CA ILE A 266 17.37 -23.09 30.81
C ILE A 266 16.64 -24.06 29.89
N VAL A 267 17.35 -25.00 29.26
CA VAL A 267 16.76 -25.99 28.33
C VAL A 267 15.67 -26.80 29.01
N LYS A 268 15.92 -27.25 30.26
CA LYS A 268 14.96 -28.06 31.01
C LYS A 268 13.66 -27.32 31.37
N ASN A 269 13.75 -26.01 31.61
CA ASN A 269 12.65 -25.22 32.17
C ASN A 269 11.98 -24.29 31.15
N ALA A 270 12.59 -24.05 29.96
CA ALA A 270 12.10 -23.12 28.96
C ALA A 270 10.66 -23.46 28.54
N GLN A 271 10.40 -24.69 28.14
CA GLN A 271 9.07 -25.13 27.67
C GLN A 271 7.98 -24.94 28.75
N LYS A 272 8.29 -25.25 30.05
CA LYS A 272 7.34 -25.05 31.16
C LYS A 272 7.07 -23.56 31.41
N ALA A 273 8.02 -22.69 31.11
CA ALA A 273 7.88 -21.24 31.23
C ALA A 273 7.22 -20.60 30.01
N GLY A 274 6.89 -21.39 28.97
CA GLY A 274 6.25 -20.93 27.75
C GLY A 274 7.23 -20.34 26.73
N TYR A 275 8.52 -20.70 26.79
CA TYR A 275 9.55 -20.35 25.81
C TYR A 275 9.86 -21.53 24.88
N THR A 276 10.21 -21.22 23.62
CA THR A 276 10.58 -22.20 22.60
C THR A 276 12.01 -21.98 22.10
#